data_d2fb0ae57e595da2786fe7cbc6781811
#
_entry.id   d2fb0ae57e595da2786fe7cbc6781811
#
_cell.length_a   1.000
_cell.length_b   1.000
_cell.length_c   1.000
_cell.angle_alpha   90.00
_cell.angle_beta   90.00
_cell.angle_gamma   90.00
#
_symmetry.space_group_name_H-M   'P 1'
#
loop_
_entity.id
_entity.type
_entity.pdbx_description
1 polymer ?
#
loop_
_entity_poly.entity_id
_entity_poly.type
_entity_poly.pdbx_seq_one_letter_code
_entity_poly.pdbx_strand_id
1 'polypeptide(L)'
;MHANPQRLQDQAPYPTLRLIEAPADTSLASLIFRFLNLLRKAVWRAFQHDAFAIAKASAYSSILTFFPTLLVLGSVLAARRNTQAMSHEISDALTKIMPTGAGTVQAYLRGSTGRSFGLIFTTSLLTLWLASGVMVSWMEGFRRSYELPKVWGLVKERFIALSLVILAGIPLTCSTILVAFGNRIETRIMLSIGHEFSPYVYLMWMFIRWLIAISTSVAVIALIYHNAVPRTQPWHSVLPGATLATAMWFLVTMLFGWYLQHYADYSVIYGSLGAAIAILVWMYLISLVILIGAEFNAMLFPRSTLGSELGTSSAKS
;
A
#
# COMPACT_ATOMS: atom_id res chain seq x y z
N MET A 1 16.84 60.64 11.97
CA MET A 1 15.95 59.98 10.98
C MET A 1 15.49 58.68 11.62
N HIS A 2 14.30 58.65 12.22
CA HIS A 2 13.69 57.46 12.80
C HIS A 2 12.90 56.74 11.72
N ALA A 3 13.37 55.59 11.31
CA ALA A 3 12.62 54.71 10.43
C ALA A 3 11.36 54.18 11.14
N ASN A 4 10.21 54.41 10.55
CA ASN A 4 8.90 53.95 11.06
C ASN A 4 8.80 52.44 11.00
N PRO A 5 8.65 51.74 12.12
CA PRO A 5 8.58 50.27 12.17
C PRO A 5 7.33 49.68 11.50
N GLN A 6 6.34 50.47 11.17
CA GLN A 6 5.11 49.97 10.47
C GLN A 6 5.32 49.72 9.00
N ARG A 7 6.36 50.25 8.32
CA ARG A 7 6.62 49.96 6.89
C ARG A 7 7.28 48.60 6.65
N LEU A 8 7.76 47.91 7.68
CA LEU A 8 8.36 46.58 7.54
C LEU A 8 7.33 45.45 7.62
N GLN A 9 6.12 45.73 8.05
CA GLN A 9 5.04 44.74 8.12
C GLN A 9 4.26 44.55 6.79
N ASP A 10 4.33 45.52 5.89
CA ASP A 10 3.60 45.47 4.59
C ASP A 10 4.37 44.77 3.45
N GLN A 11 5.58 44.29 3.72
CA GLN A 11 6.38 43.58 2.71
C GLN A 11 6.62 42.10 3.03
N ALA A 12 5.70 41.44 3.72
CA ALA A 12 5.73 39.99 3.81
C ALA A 12 5.20 39.36 2.52
N PRO A 13 6.04 38.76 1.68
CA PRO A 13 5.59 38.16 0.42
C PRO A 13 4.95 36.77 0.60
N TYR A 14 4.58 36.42 1.83
CA TYR A 14 3.93 35.14 2.11
C TYR A 14 2.55 35.41 2.67
N PRO A 15 1.51 34.78 2.09
CA PRO A 15 0.22 34.76 2.74
C PRO A 15 0.42 34.16 4.13
N THR A 16 0.29 35.01 5.16
CA THR A 16 0.19 34.57 6.55
C THR A 16 -0.70 33.33 6.57
N LEU A 17 -0.17 32.23 7.07
CA LEU A 17 -0.95 31.05 7.46
C LEU A 17 -2.13 31.59 8.26
N ARG A 18 -3.28 31.78 7.60
CA ARG A 18 -4.54 31.87 8.32
C ARG A 18 -4.62 30.54 9.04
N LEU A 19 -4.22 30.55 10.30
CA LEU A 19 -4.62 29.52 11.25
C LEU A 19 -6.10 29.34 10.93
N ILE A 20 -6.46 28.14 10.51
CA ILE A 20 -7.84 27.79 10.20
C ILE A 20 -8.61 28.12 11.48
N GLU A 21 -9.21 29.30 11.53
CA GLU A 21 -10.15 29.64 12.58
C GLU A 21 -11.13 28.49 12.62
N ALA A 22 -11.12 27.76 13.71
CA ALA A 22 -12.06 26.70 13.96
C ALA A 22 -13.45 27.34 13.92
N PRO A 23 -14.28 27.07 12.91
CA PRO A 23 -15.62 27.64 12.89
C PRO A 23 -16.38 27.03 14.06
N ALA A 24 -17.17 27.84 14.72
CA ALA A 24 -17.99 27.53 15.90
C ALA A 24 -19.04 26.41 15.66
N ASP A 25 -19.24 25.98 14.40
CA ASP A 25 -20.13 24.89 14.04
C ASP A 25 -19.35 23.57 13.81
N THR A 26 -19.18 22.78 14.87
CA THR A 26 -18.68 21.40 14.82
C THR A 26 -19.82 20.42 14.44
N SER A 27 -20.66 20.75 13.48
CA SER A 27 -21.65 19.80 13.00
C SER A 27 -20.92 18.69 12.22
N LEU A 28 -21.37 17.45 12.39
CA LEU A 28 -20.82 16.27 11.72
C LEU A 28 -20.83 16.46 10.19
N ALA A 29 -21.83 17.16 9.67
CA ALA A 29 -21.96 17.52 8.25
C ALA A 29 -20.81 18.44 7.77
N SER A 30 -20.38 19.41 8.58
CA SER A 30 -19.28 20.32 8.23
C SER A 30 -17.93 19.58 8.20
N LEU A 31 -17.72 18.62 9.08
CA LEU A 31 -16.52 17.77 9.09
C LEU A 31 -16.46 16.86 7.86
N ILE A 32 -17.56 16.22 7.52
CA ILE A 32 -17.67 15.38 6.30
C ILE A 32 -17.41 16.24 5.05
N PHE A 33 -18.02 17.39 4.95
CA PHE A 33 -17.83 18.29 3.79
C PHE A 33 -16.36 18.74 3.66
N ARG A 34 -15.70 19.08 4.76
CA ARG A 34 -14.27 19.44 4.79
C ARG A 34 -13.41 18.27 4.34
N PHE A 35 -13.67 17.06 4.85
CA PHE A 35 -12.94 15.86 4.47
C PHE A 35 -13.09 15.56 2.97
N LEU A 36 -14.33 15.60 2.43
CA LEU A 36 -14.59 15.39 1.01
C LEU A 36 -13.89 16.44 0.13
N ASN A 37 -13.87 17.69 0.57
CA ASN A 37 -13.16 18.75 -0.15
C ASN A 37 -11.64 18.56 -0.14
N LEU A 38 -11.07 18.11 0.99
CA LEU A 38 -9.64 17.75 1.08
C LEU A 38 -9.33 16.55 0.18
N LEU A 39 -10.17 15.52 0.18
CA LEU A 39 -10.00 14.35 -0.67
C LEU A 39 -10.06 14.73 -2.15
N ARG A 40 -11.04 15.55 -2.56
CA ARG A 40 -11.12 16.07 -3.93
C ARG A 40 -9.85 16.82 -4.33
N LYS A 41 -9.33 17.67 -3.44
CA LYS A 41 -8.08 18.42 -3.68
C LYS A 41 -6.87 17.46 -3.78
N ALA A 42 -6.80 16.43 -2.94
CA ALA A 42 -5.73 15.43 -3.01
C ALA A 42 -5.75 14.66 -4.35
N VAL A 43 -6.93 14.25 -4.82
CA VAL A 43 -7.09 13.62 -6.14
C VAL A 43 -6.68 14.57 -7.28
N TRP A 44 -7.04 15.85 -7.18
CA TRP A 44 -6.65 16.84 -8.19
C TRP A 44 -5.13 17.07 -8.22
N ARG A 45 -4.49 17.19 -7.06
CA ARG A 45 -3.01 17.28 -6.97
C ARG A 45 -2.32 16.02 -7.47
N ALA A 46 -2.86 14.84 -7.16
CA ALA A 46 -2.37 13.58 -7.70
C ALA A 46 -2.37 13.57 -9.24
N PHE A 47 -3.40 14.15 -9.85
CA PHE A 47 -3.44 14.34 -11.30
C PHE A 47 -2.33 15.29 -11.79
N GLN A 48 -2.12 16.42 -11.11
CA GLN A 48 -1.09 17.40 -11.48
C GLN A 48 0.34 16.87 -11.31
N HIS A 49 0.58 15.98 -10.35
CA HIS A 49 1.89 15.38 -10.07
C HIS A 49 2.14 14.04 -10.82
N ASP A 50 1.38 13.78 -11.90
CA ASP A 50 1.52 12.58 -12.74
C ASP A 50 1.32 11.24 -12.00
N ALA A 51 0.55 11.22 -10.88
CA ALA A 51 0.32 10.01 -10.10
C ALA A 51 -0.27 8.87 -10.94
N PHE A 52 -1.08 9.18 -11.93
CA PHE A 52 -1.66 8.20 -12.85
C PHE A 52 -0.59 7.51 -13.72
N ALA A 53 0.41 8.24 -14.21
CA ALA A 53 1.52 7.67 -14.98
C ALA A 53 2.41 6.81 -14.08
N ILE A 54 2.69 7.26 -12.87
CA ILE A 54 3.47 6.53 -11.88
C ILE A 54 2.75 5.26 -11.43
N ALA A 55 1.44 5.31 -11.23
CA ALA A 55 0.64 4.13 -10.91
C ALA A 55 0.68 3.08 -12.01
N LYS A 56 0.67 3.49 -13.30
CA LYS A 56 0.87 2.57 -14.44
C LYS A 56 2.24 1.92 -14.41
N ALA A 57 3.31 2.67 -14.16
CA ALA A 57 4.68 2.14 -14.05
C ALA A 57 4.80 1.16 -12.88
N SER A 58 4.19 1.47 -11.74
CA SER A 58 4.11 0.58 -10.58
C SER A 58 3.35 -0.70 -10.90
N ALA A 59 2.19 -0.61 -11.56
CA ALA A 59 1.38 -1.77 -11.96
C ALA A 59 2.14 -2.69 -12.92
N TYR A 60 2.89 -2.12 -13.87
CA TYR A 60 3.76 -2.89 -14.75
C TYR A 60 4.84 -3.64 -13.97
N SER A 61 5.53 -2.98 -13.04
CA SER A 61 6.51 -3.64 -12.17
C SER A 61 5.88 -4.72 -11.29
N SER A 62 4.65 -4.50 -10.83
CA SER A 62 3.88 -5.46 -10.02
C SER A 62 3.53 -6.72 -10.79
N ILE A 63 3.07 -6.61 -12.04
CA ILE A 63 2.71 -7.79 -12.85
C ILE A 63 3.97 -8.62 -13.20
N LEU A 64 5.10 -7.96 -13.47
CA LEU A 64 6.37 -8.65 -13.69
C LEU A 64 6.85 -9.41 -12.44
N THR A 65 6.58 -8.88 -11.25
CA THR A 65 6.92 -9.52 -9.97
C THR A 65 5.99 -10.66 -9.64
N PHE A 66 4.75 -10.62 -10.09
CA PHE A 66 3.69 -11.56 -9.71
C PHE A 66 4.06 -13.01 -10.04
N PHE A 67 4.47 -13.30 -11.28
CA PHE A 67 4.81 -14.66 -11.70
C PHE A 67 6.00 -15.27 -10.95
N PRO A 68 7.14 -14.59 -10.81
CA PRO A 68 8.24 -15.09 -9.97
C PRO A 68 7.84 -15.28 -8.50
N THR A 69 6.98 -14.42 -7.96
CA THR A 69 6.47 -14.57 -6.58
C THR A 69 5.66 -15.86 -6.43
N LEU A 70 4.79 -16.17 -7.38
CA LEU A 70 4.04 -17.43 -7.39
C LEU A 70 4.96 -18.66 -7.47
N LEU A 71 6.06 -18.58 -8.23
CA LEU A 71 7.06 -19.63 -8.31
C LEU A 71 7.76 -19.86 -6.97
N VAL A 72 8.19 -18.79 -6.30
CA VAL A 72 8.83 -18.86 -4.98
C VAL A 72 7.86 -19.44 -3.97
N LEU A 73 6.61 -18.91 -3.93
CA LEU A 73 5.58 -19.39 -3.02
C LEU A 73 5.30 -20.89 -3.22
N GLY A 74 5.09 -21.32 -4.46
CA GLY A 74 4.86 -22.72 -4.79
C GLY A 74 6.03 -23.62 -4.39
N SER A 75 7.26 -23.16 -4.57
CA SER A 75 8.46 -23.92 -4.21
C SER A 75 8.63 -24.04 -2.69
N VAL A 76 8.35 -22.97 -1.92
CA VAL A 76 8.38 -22.99 -0.45
C VAL A 76 7.29 -23.91 0.12
N LEU A 77 6.11 -23.88 -0.48
CA LEU A 77 5.01 -24.76 -0.08
C LEU A 77 5.32 -26.22 -0.40
N ALA A 78 5.88 -26.51 -1.56
CA ALA A 78 6.26 -27.87 -1.97
C ALA A 78 7.38 -28.48 -1.10
N ALA A 79 8.25 -27.65 -0.50
CA ALA A 79 9.31 -28.09 0.38
C ALA A 79 8.80 -28.62 1.75
N ARG A 80 7.57 -28.30 2.15
CA ARG A 80 6.96 -28.80 3.39
C ARG A 80 6.19 -30.09 3.11
N ARG A 81 6.59 -31.21 3.71
CA ARG A 81 6.03 -32.58 3.54
C ARG A 81 4.51 -32.72 3.83
N ASN A 82 3.84 -31.69 4.38
CA ASN A 82 2.42 -31.76 4.77
C ASN A 82 1.52 -30.91 3.85
N THR A 83 1.85 -30.82 2.58
CA THR A 83 1.40 -29.75 1.67
C THR A 83 0.06 -30.04 0.98
N GLN A 84 -0.48 -31.27 1.03
CA GLN A 84 -1.71 -31.60 0.29
C GLN A 84 -2.92 -30.76 0.75
N ALA A 85 -3.11 -30.61 2.06
CA ALA A 85 -4.22 -29.79 2.58
C ALA A 85 -4.05 -28.29 2.27
N MET A 86 -2.80 -27.78 2.31
CA MET A 86 -2.51 -26.36 2.04
C MET A 86 -2.57 -26.04 0.54
N SER A 87 -2.19 -26.98 -0.34
CA SER A 87 -2.31 -26.80 -1.78
C SER A 87 -3.78 -26.72 -2.21
N HIS A 88 -4.69 -27.46 -1.57
CA HIS A 88 -6.13 -27.36 -1.82
C HIS A 88 -6.68 -25.99 -1.37
N GLU A 89 -6.31 -25.48 -0.20
CA GLU A 89 -6.80 -24.18 0.27
C GLU A 89 -6.29 -23.01 -0.58
N ILE A 90 -5.03 -23.05 -1.01
CA ILE A 90 -4.48 -22.05 -1.94
C ILE A 90 -5.16 -22.17 -3.31
N SER A 91 -5.41 -23.39 -3.78
CA SER A 91 -6.15 -23.64 -4.99
C SER A 91 -7.58 -23.06 -4.92
N ASP A 92 -8.27 -23.27 -3.82
CA ASP A 92 -9.62 -22.77 -3.59
C ASP A 92 -9.64 -21.23 -3.48
N ALA A 93 -8.65 -20.66 -2.80
CA ALA A 93 -8.48 -19.20 -2.72
C ALA A 93 -8.17 -18.59 -4.10
N LEU A 94 -7.27 -19.20 -4.87
CA LEU A 94 -6.96 -18.78 -6.23
C LEU A 94 -8.14 -18.92 -7.18
N THR A 95 -8.92 -20.01 -7.05
CA THR A 95 -10.13 -20.22 -7.87
C THR A 95 -11.19 -19.15 -7.56
N LYS A 96 -11.28 -18.67 -6.31
CA LYS A 96 -12.17 -17.58 -5.93
C LYS A 96 -11.71 -16.22 -6.46
N ILE A 97 -10.40 -15.97 -6.49
CA ILE A 97 -9.82 -14.70 -6.95
C ILE A 97 -9.66 -14.67 -8.46
N MET A 98 -9.31 -15.80 -9.07
CA MET A 98 -8.99 -15.94 -10.49
C MET A 98 -9.64 -17.20 -11.09
N PRO A 99 -10.96 -17.23 -11.36
CA PRO A 99 -11.66 -18.44 -11.84
C PRO A 99 -11.04 -19.04 -13.10
N THR A 100 -10.58 -18.22 -14.04
CA THR A 100 -10.01 -18.62 -15.32
C THR A 100 -8.50 -18.91 -15.32
N GLY A 101 -7.77 -18.37 -14.31
CA GLY A 101 -6.32 -18.53 -14.19
C GLY A 101 -5.90 -19.62 -13.20
N ALA A 102 -6.80 -20.10 -12.36
CA ALA A 102 -6.51 -21.04 -11.29
C ALA A 102 -5.84 -22.33 -11.76
N GLY A 103 -6.28 -22.87 -12.89
CA GLY A 103 -5.71 -24.09 -13.50
C GLY A 103 -4.24 -23.91 -13.92
N THR A 104 -3.89 -22.79 -14.51
CA THR A 104 -2.52 -22.45 -14.93
C THR A 104 -1.62 -22.28 -13.71
N VAL A 105 -2.08 -21.56 -12.69
CA VAL A 105 -1.35 -21.40 -11.44
C VAL A 105 -1.18 -22.73 -10.71
N GLN A 106 -2.21 -23.56 -10.67
CA GLN A 106 -2.15 -24.90 -10.10
C GLN A 106 -1.15 -25.82 -10.82
N ALA A 107 -1.16 -25.83 -12.16
CA ALA A 107 -0.17 -26.58 -12.93
C ALA A 107 1.25 -26.11 -12.63
N TYR A 108 1.42 -24.80 -12.46
CA TYR A 108 2.70 -24.18 -12.11
C TYR A 108 3.14 -24.55 -10.69
N LEU A 109 2.24 -24.54 -9.72
CA LEU A 109 2.51 -24.93 -8.35
C LEU A 109 2.87 -26.43 -8.23
N ARG A 110 2.17 -27.30 -8.96
CA ARG A 110 2.47 -28.75 -9.02
C ARG A 110 3.82 -29.04 -9.68
N GLY A 111 4.18 -28.30 -10.74
CA GLY A 111 5.47 -28.44 -11.43
C GLY A 111 6.67 -27.96 -10.62
N SER A 112 6.44 -27.33 -9.46
CA SER A 112 7.52 -26.84 -8.58
C SER A 112 8.08 -27.91 -7.63
N THR A 113 7.45 -29.07 -7.54
CA THR A 113 7.93 -30.20 -6.73
C THR A 113 9.26 -30.75 -7.29
N GLY A 114 10.33 -30.65 -6.51
CA GLY A 114 11.65 -31.17 -6.90
C GLY A 114 12.63 -30.15 -7.48
N ARG A 115 12.30 -28.84 -7.45
CA ARG A 115 13.25 -27.80 -7.90
C ARG A 115 14.48 -27.73 -7.00
N SER A 116 15.67 -27.57 -7.62
CA SER A 116 16.92 -27.43 -6.88
C SER A 116 16.90 -26.14 -6.03
N PHE A 117 17.55 -26.18 -4.87
CA PHE A 117 17.71 -25.02 -3.98
C PHE A 117 18.24 -23.79 -4.71
N GLY A 118 19.16 -23.99 -5.67
CA GLY A 118 19.71 -22.91 -6.52
C GLY A 118 18.63 -22.17 -7.32
N LEU A 119 17.66 -22.88 -7.91
CA LEU A 119 16.56 -22.27 -8.66
C LEU A 119 15.63 -21.47 -7.76
N ILE A 120 15.34 -21.98 -6.55
CA ILE A 120 14.50 -21.24 -5.58
C ILE A 120 15.22 -19.95 -5.16
N PHE A 121 16.52 -20.04 -4.85
CA PHE A 121 17.32 -18.90 -4.43
C PHE A 121 17.42 -17.83 -5.52
N THR A 122 17.77 -18.20 -6.75
CA THR A 122 17.89 -17.24 -7.88
C THR A 122 16.53 -16.61 -8.22
N THR A 123 15.44 -17.39 -8.21
CA THR A 123 14.10 -16.85 -8.45
C THR A 123 13.67 -15.91 -7.32
N SER A 124 14.00 -16.21 -6.06
CA SER A 124 13.72 -15.32 -4.92
C SER A 124 14.46 -13.99 -5.05
N LEU A 125 15.73 -14.03 -5.44
CA LEU A 125 16.53 -12.83 -5.66
C LEU A 125 15.98 -11.97 -6.81
N LEU A 126 15.59 -12.63 -7.92
CA LEU A 126 14.93 -11.95 -9.03
C LEU A 126 13.60 -11.32 -8.64
N THR A 127 12.79 -12.06 -7.87
CA THR A 127 11.51 -11.56 -7.34
C THR A 127 11.71 -10.31 -6.49
N LEU A 128 12.68 -10.34 -5.57
CA LEU A 128 13.00 -9.19 -4.71
C LEU A 128 13.47 -7.99 -5.54
N TRP A 129 14.31 -8.23 -6.55
CA TRP A 129 14.75 -7.19 -7.47
C TRP A 129 13.60 -6.54 -8.24
N LEU A 130 12.69 -7.35 -8.80
CA LEU A 130 11.51 -6.87 -9.53
C LEU A 130 10.53 -6.14 -8.60
N ALA A 131 10.27 -6.67 -7.41
CA ALA A 131 9.41 -6.05 -6.40
C ALA A 131 9.93 -4.67 -5.98
N SER A 132 11.25 -4.51 -5.91
CA SER A 132 11.83 -3.19 -5.62
C SER A 132 11.50 -2.14 -6.69
N GLY A 133 11.17 -2.54 -7.92
CA GLY A 133 10.70 -1.64 -8.98
C GLY A 133 9.38 -0.95 -8.64
N VAL A 134 8.48 -1.65 -7.96
CA VAL A 134 7.22 -1.06 -7.43
C VAL A 134 7.54 0.04 -6.43
N MET A 135 8.45 -0.24 -5.48
CA MET A 135 8.85 0.73 -4.46
C MET A 135 9.54 1.95 -5.07
N VAL A 136 10.41 1.76 -6.06
CA VAL A 136 11.05 2.88 -6.79
C VAL A 136 10.00 3.77 -7.45
N SER A 137 8.98 3.18 -8.09
CA SER A 137 7.88 3.95 -8.69
C SER A 137 7.12 4.76 -7.62
N TRP A 138 6.80 4.15 -6.48
CA TRP A 138 6.12 4.87 -5.38
C TRP A 138 6.99 5.96 -4.77
N MET A 139 8.30 5.71 -4.58
CA MET A 139 9.26 6.72 -4.09
C MET A 139 9.30 7.95 -5.01
N GLU A 140 9.29 7.75 -6.32
CA GLU A 140 9.19 8.84 -7.29
C GLU A 140 7.87 9.62 -7.13
N GLY A 141 6.73 8.91 -6.97
CA GLY A 141 5.43 9.53 -6.73
C GLY A 141 5.40 10.36 -5.45
N PHE A 142 5.90 9.79 -4.34
CA PHE A 142 5.97 10.51 -3.07
C PHE A 142 6.87 11.74 -3.15
N ARG A 143 8.01 11.61 -3.84
CA ARG A 143 8.90 12.73 -4.07
C ARG A 143 8.20 13.88 -4.79
N ARG A 144 7.39 13.59 -5.81
CA ARG A 144 6.58 14.60 -6.52
C ARG A 144 5.49 15.17 -5.64
N SER A 145 4.76 14.34 -4.89
CA SER A 145 3.71 14.77 -3.96
C SER A 145 4.20 15.77 -2.91
N TYR A 146 5.44 15.60 -2.44
CA TYR A 146 6.08 16.50 -1.49
C TYR A 146 6.97 17.57 -2.15
N GLU A 147 6.97 17.68 -3.48
CA GLU A 147 7.76 18.65 -4.26
C GLU A 147 9.25 18.62 -3.89
N LEU A 148 9.81 17.43 -3.61
CA LEU A 148 11.19 17.28 -3.18
C LEU A 148 12.14 17.08 -4.37
N PRO A 149 13.39 17.64 -4.32
CA PRO A 149 14.39 17.36 -5.32
C PRO A 149 14.87 15.91 -5.26
N LYS A 150 15.42 15.39 -6.37
CA LYS A 150 16.05 14.08 -6.43
C LYS A 150 17.41 14.14 -5.75
N VAL A 151 17.49 13.70 -4.51
CA VAL A 151 18.72 13.73 -3.68
C VAL A 151 19.45 12.40 -3.74
N TRP A 152 18.74 11.29 -3.90
CA TRP A 152 19.33 9.96 -3.91
C TRP A 152 19.80 9.58 -5.32
N GLY A 153 21.03 9.04 -5.41
CA GLY A 153 21.50 8.40 -6.62
C GLY A 153 20.77 7.07 -6.86
N LEU A 154 20.82 6.56 -8.11
CA LEU A 154 20.12 5.34 -8.54
C LEU A 154 20.41 4.13 -7.65
N VAL A 155 21.66 3.94 -7.24
CA VAL A 155 22.08 2.81 -6.40
C VAL A 155 21.47 2.89 -5.00
N LYS A 156 21.56 4.07 -4.36
CA LYS A 156 21.01 4.30 -3.03
C LYS A 156 19.49 4.14 -3.00
N GLU A 157 18.81 4.69 -4.01
CA GLU A 157 17.37 4.57 -4.20
C GLU A 157 16.95 3.09 -4.29
N ARG A 158 17.72 2.29 -5.05
CA ARG A 158 17.46 0.85 -5.21
C ARG A 158 17.65 0.06 -3.91
N PHE A 159 18.69 0.37 -3.14
CA PHE A 159 18.90 -0.27 -1.84
C PHE A 159 17.79 0.07 -0.82
N ILE A 160 17.34 1.32 -0.80
CA ILE A 160 16.20 1.72 0.05
C ILE A 160 14.94 0.98 -0.40
N ALA A 161 14.67 0.91 -1.71
CA ALA A 161 13.53 0.19 -2.24
C ALA A 161 13.55 -1.31 -1.87
N LEU A 162 14.71 -1.97 -1.97
CA LEU A 162 14.88 -3.37 -1.54
C LEU A 162 14.62 -3.55 -0.04
N SER A 163 15.14 -2.65 0.80
CA SER A 163 14.89 -2.70 2.24
C SER A 163 13.41 -2.50 2.58
N LEU A 164 12.72 -1.61 1.87
CA LEU A 164 11.28 -1.38 2.04
C LEU A 164 10.44 -2.59 1.63
N VAL A 165 10.80 -3.27 0.55
CA VAL A 165 10.12 -4.52 0.15
C VAL A 165 10.19 -5.57 1.25
N ILE A 166 11.36 -5.77 1.86
CA ILE A 166 11.54 -6.73 2.93
C ILE A 166 10.78 -6.29 4.19
N LEU A 167 10.95 -5.03 4.58
CA LEU A 167 10.36 -4.46 5.80
C LEU A 167 8.83 -4.40 5.75
N ALA A 168 8.26 -4.14 4.58
CA ALA A 168 6.82 -4.16 4.35
C ALA A 168 6.29 -5.59 4.11
N GLY A 169 7.05 -6.41 3.41
CA GLY A 169 6.65 -7.75 3.00
C GLY A 169 6.47 -8.71 4.17
N ILE A 170 7.35 -8.64 5.18
CA ILE A 170 7.28 -9.53 6.35
C ILE A 170 5.96 -9.35 7.13
N PRO A 171 5.60 -8.15 7.63
CA PRO A 171 4.37 -7.98 8.39
C PRO A 171 3.11 -8.22 7.54
N LEU A 172 3.10 -7.85 6.25
CA LEU A 172 1.99 -8.15 5.35
C LEU A 172 1.81 -9.67 5.16
N THR A 173 2.90 -10.41 4.97
CA THR A 173 2.85 -11.87 4.84
C THR A 173 2.34 -12.51 6.14
N CYS A 174 2.84 -12.09 7.29
CA CYS A 174 2.37 -12.57 8.60
C CYS A 174 0.88 -12.29 8.80
N SER A 175 0.43 -11.07 8.48
CA SER A 175 -0.97 -10.69 8.58
C SER A 175 -1.85 -11.51 7.62
N THR A 176 -1.42 -11.72 6.39
CA THR A 176 -2.13 -12.54 5.40
C THR A 176 -2.25 -14.00 5.87
N ILE A 177 -1.18 -14.57 6.43
CA ILE A 177 -1.23 -15.91 7.01
C ILE A 177 -2.22 -15.98 8.16
N LEU A 178 -2.22 -14.99 9.05
CA LEU A 178 -3.15 -14.93 10.17
C LEU A 178 -4.61 -14.86 9.69
N VAL A 179 -4.89 -14.04 8.67
CA VAL A 179 -6.23 -13.93 8.10
C VAL A 179 -6.65 -15.22 7.40
N ALA A 180 -5.77 -15.82 6.61
CA ALA A 180 -6.05 -17.03 5.83
C ALA A 180 -6.25 -18.27 6.72
N PHE A 181 -5.41 -18.43 7.74
CA PHE A 181 -5.42 -19.62 8.60
C PHE A 181 -6.11 -19.39 9.95
N GLY A 182 -6.65 -18.20 10.18
CA GLY A 182 -7.32 -17.84 11.43
C GLY A 182 -8.48 -18.76 11.79
N ASN A 183 -9.21 -19.29 10.81
CA ASN A 183 -10.31 -20.23 11.05
C ASN A 183 -9.82 -21.56 11.67
N ARG A 184 -8.62 -22.03 11.33
CA ARG A 184 -8.06 -23.25 11.95
C ARG A 184 -7.67 -23.03 13.42
N ILE A 185 -7.16 -21.85 13.73
CA ILE A 185 -6.82 -21.44 15.09
C ILE A 185 -8.11 -21.35 15.92
N GLU A 186 -9.13 -20.74 15.36
CA GLU A 186 -10.46 -20.61 15.92
C GLU A 186 -11.08 -21.97 16.27
N THR A 187 -11.10 -22.90 15.31
CA THR A 187 -11.63 -24.26 15.55
C THR A 187 -10.91 -24.98 16.70
N ARG A 188 -9.57 -24.79 16.81
CA ARG A 188 -8.82 -25.37 17.93
C ARG A 188 -9.14 -24.73 19.27
N ILE A 189 -9.34 -23.41 19.32
CA ILE A 189 -9.74 -22.68 20.52
C ILE A 189 -11.16 -23.11 20.94
N MET A 190 -12.09 -23.22 19.99
CA MET A 190 -13.47 -23.66 20.26
C MET A 190 -13.55 -25.06 20.84
N LEU A 191 -12.74 -26.00 20.35
CA LEU A 191 -12.64 -27.35 20.90
C LEU A 191 -12.15 -27.38 22.35
N SER A 192 -11.46 -26.33 22.80
CA SER A 192 -10.89 -26.24 24.15
C SER A 192 -11.81 -25.56 25.17
N ILE A 193 -12.75 -24.69 24.75
CA ILE A 193 -13.51 -23.80 25.64
C ILE A 193 -14.96 -24.31 25.93
N GLY A 194 -15.47 -25.24 25.14
CA GLY A 194 -16.84 -25.76 25.28
C GLY A 194 -17.88 -24.96 24.48
N HIS A 195 -19.05 -25.58 24.26
CA HIS A 195 -20.05 -25.09 23.29
C HIS A 195 -20.82 -23.84 23.71
N GLU A 196 -20.92 -23.53 25.00
CA GLU A 196 -21.76 -22.42 25.48
C GLU A 196 -21.20 -21.03 25.15
N PHE A 197 -19.89 -20.87 25.06
CA PHE A 197 -19.22 -19.60 24.75
C PHE A 197 -18.86 -19.43 23.27
N SER A 198 -19.19 -20.38 22.43
CA SER A 198 -18.81 -20.44 21.02
C SER A 198 -19.11 -19.16 20.20
N PRO A 199 -20.34 -18.55 20.24
CA PRO A 199 -20.65 -17.40 19.41
C PRO A 199 -19.88 -16.13 19.81
N TYR A 200 -19.62 -15.91 21.09
CA TYR A 200 -18.87 -14.76 21.59
C TYR A 200 -17.39 -14.87 21.23
N VAL A 201 -16.82 -16.06 21.37
CA VAL A 201 -15.42 -16.34 20.98
C VAL A 201 -15.23 -16.15 19.47
N TYR A 202 -16.19 -16.60 18.66
CA TYR A 202 -16.17 -16.39 17.21
C TYR A 202 -16.15 -14.91 16.84
N LEU A 203 -17.07 -14.12 17.36
CA LEU A 203 -17.16 -12.68 17.07
C LEU A 203 -15.91 -11.94 17.55
N MET A 204 -15.43 -12.24 18.76
CA MET A 204 -14.22 -11.66 19.32
C MET A 204 -12.99 -11.99 18.44
N TRP A 205 -12.84 -13.26 18.04
CA TRP A 205 -11.72 -13.69 17.18
C TRP A 205 -11.78 -13.04 15.79
N MET A 206 -12.97 -12.96 15.19
CA MET A 206 -13.17 -12.28 13.92
C MET A 206 -12.78 -10.80 14.03
N PHE A 207 -13.21 -10.11 15.09
CA PHE A 207 -12.88 -8.70 15.32
C PHE A 207 -11.38 -8.50 15.52
N ILE A 208 -10.72 -9.30 16.36
CA ILE A 208 -9.27 -9.22 16.61
C ILE A 208 -8.50 -9.44 15.31
N ARG A 209 -8.87 -10.44 14.51
CA ARG A 209 -8.23 -10.77 13.24
C ARG A 209 -8.28 -9.61 12.24
N TRP A 210 -9.46 -9.00 12.08
CA TRP A 210 -9.63 -7.86 11.20
C TRP A 210 -8.94 -6.60 11.73
N LEU A 211 -8.95 -6.38 13.02
CA LEU A 211 -8.23 -5.28 13.66
C LEU A 211 -6.72 -5.39 13.41
N ILE A 212 -6.14 -6.57 13.59
CA ILE A 212 -4.72 -6.83 13.30
C ILE A 212 -4.44 -6.58 11.81
N ALA A 213 -5.27 -7.10 10.90
CA ALA A 213 -5.08 -6.93 9.47
C ALA A 213 -5.09 -5.44 9.04
N ILE A 214 -6.09 -4.69 9.50
CA ILE A 214 -6.23 -3.27 9.20
C ILE A 214 -5.07 -2.48 9.81
N SER A 215 -4.76 -2.70 11.09
CA SER A 215 -3.66 -2.01 11.79
C SER A 215 -2.30 -2.29 11.13
N THR A 216 -2.05 -3.54 10.74
CA THR A 216 -0.83 -3.92 10.02
C THR A 216 -0.77 -3.21 8.66
N SER A 217 -1.88 -3.14 7.92
CA SER A 217 -1.93 -2.45 6.63
C SER A 217 -1.62 -0.95 6.78
N VAL A 218 -2.25 -0.28 7.75
CA VAL A 218 -1.97 1.14 8.06
C VAL A 218 -0.51 1.32 8.47
N ALA A 219 0.01 0.47 9.35
CA ALA A 219 1.39 0.55 9.83
C ALA A 219 2.41 0.37 8.69
N VAL A 220 2.17 -0.57 7.78
CA VAL A 220 3.04 -0.82 6.62
C VAL A 220 3.01 0.36 5.65
N ILE A 221 1.83 0.89 5.31
CA ILE A 221 1.75 2.06 4.44
C ILE A 221 2.40 3.28 5.09
N ALA A 222 2.18 3.50 6.40
CA ALA A 222 2.83 4.57 7.16
C ALA A 222 4.36 4.43 7.17
N LEU A 223 4.86 3.20 7.34
CA LEU A 223 6.28 2.87 7.29
C LEU A 223 6.88 3.17 5.90
N ILE A 224 6.16 2.83 4.82
CA ILE A 224 6.58 3.16 3.46
C ILE A 224 6.62 4.69 3.29
N TYR A 225 5.58 5.43 3.67
CA TYR A 225 5.57 6.89 3.58
C TYR A 225 6.69 7.55 4.39
N HIS A 226 6.99 6.99 5.57
CA HIS A 226 8.04 7.53 6.45
C HIS A 226 9.44 7.37 5.84
N ASN A 227 9.74 6.20 5.25
CA ASN A 227 11.10 5.85 4.82
C ASN A 227 11.35 6.05 3.32
N ALA A 228 10.30 6.18 2.50
CA ALA A 228 10.42 6.24 1.04
C ALA A 228 10.87 7.60 0.49
N VAL A 229 11.07 8.60 1.34
CA VAL A 229 11.50 9.95 0.94
C VAL A 229 12.73 10.40 1.74
N PRO A 230 13.61 11.27 1.12
CA PRO A 230 14.89 11.64 1.70
C PRO A 230 14.82 12.33 3.07
N ARG A 231 13.69 12.91 3.40
CA ARG A 231 13.46 13.59 4.68
C ARG A 231 12.41 12.84 5.47
N THR A 232 12.81 12.19 6.55
CA THR A 232 11.89 11.48 7.45
C THR A 232 10.97 12.47 8.15
N GLN A 233 9.68 12.17 8.16
CA GLN A 233 8.69 12.92 8.93
C GLN A 233 8.37 12.19 10.23
N PRO A 234 7.89 12.92 11.26
CA PRO A 234 7.38 12.27 12.46
C PRO A 234 6.19 11.35 12.11
N TRP A 235 6.05 10.25 12.83
CA TRP A 235 5.02 9.22 12.55
C TRP A 235 3.60 9.78 12.50
N HIS A 236 3.28 10.76 13.35
CA HIS A 236 1.96 11.38 13.39
C HIS A 236 1.58 12.07 12.07
N SER A 237 2.56 12.54 11.29
CA SER A 237 2.30 13.23 10.03
C SER A 237 2.03 12.29 8.84
N VAL A 238 2.45 11.02 8.93
CA VAL A 238 2.22 10.03 7.86
C VAL A 238 0.97 9.17 8.10
N LEU A 239 0.50 9.08 9.35
CA LEU A 239 -0.65 8.27 9.73
C LEU A 239 -1.96 8.65 9.03
N PRO A 240 -2.36 9.94 8.90
CA PRO A 240 -3.65 10.29 8.29
C PRO A 240 -3.77 9.80 6.84
N GLY A 241 -2.74 9.99 6.03
CA GLY A 241 -2.74 9.48 4.65
C GLY A 241 -2.62 7.97 4.57
N ALA A 242 -1.88 7.32 5.47
CA ALA A 242 -1.82 5.87 5.52
C ALA A 242 -3.18 5.25 5.87
N THR A 243 -3.90 5.83 6.82
CA THR A 243 -5.27 5.43 7.18
C THR A 243 -6.23 5.64 6.01
N LEU A 244 -6.16 6.81 5.37
CA LEU A 244 -6.97 7.11 4.18
C LEU A 244 -6.67 6.13 3.04
N ALA A 245 -5.39 5.90 2.73
CA ALA A 245 -4.97 4.96 1.68
C ALA A 245 -5.47 3.53 1.98
N THR A 246 -5.37 3.08 3.24
CA THR A 246 -5.89 1.78 3.65
C THR A 246 -7.41 1.70 3.46
N ALA A 247 -8.16 2.69 3.91
CA ALA A 247 -9.61 2.74 3.74
C ALA A 247 -10.03 2.74 2.25
N MET A 248 -9.36 3.56 1.44
CA MET A 248 -9.58 3.59 -0.01
C MET A 248 -9.20 2.26 -0.67
N TRP A 249 -8.11 1.62 -0.24
CA TRP A 249 -7.70 0.30 -0.75
C TRP A 249 -8.78 -0.76 -0.52
N PHE A 250 -9.32 -0.85 0.70
CA PHE A 250 -10.42 -1.78 0.98
C PHE A 250 -11.65 -1.47 0.12
N LEU A 251 -12.04 -0.20 0.03
CA LEU A 251 -13.18 0.22 -0.78
C LEU A 251 -12.98 -0.14 -2.27
N VAL A 252 -11.83 0.21 -2.84
CA VAL A 252 -11.51 -0.07 -4.25
C VAL A 252 -11.45 -1.57 -4.50
N THR A 253 -10.85 -2.36 -3.60
CA THR A 253 -10.78 -3.82 -3.74
C THR A 253 -12.18 -4.45 -3.70
N MET A 254 -13.06 -3.96 -2.82
CA MET A 254 -14.45 -4.44 -2.72
C MET A 254 -15.27 -4.09 -3.98
N LEU A 255 -15.16 -2.85 -4.44
CA LEU A 255 -15.86 -2.39 -5.66
C LEU A 255 -15.32 -3.12 -6.91
N PHE A 256 -14.02 -3.30 -7.00
CA PHE A 256 -13.40 -4.00 -8.12
C PHE A 256 -13.77 -5.50 -8.13
N GLY A 257 -13.78 -6.13 -6.97
CA GLY A 257 -14.24 -7.51 -6.84
C GLY A 257 -15.71 -7.68 -7.23
N TRP A 258 -16.58 -6.76 -6.79
CA TRP A 258 -17.98 -6.73 -7.21
C TRP A 258 -18.13 -6.54 -8.72
N TYR A 259 -17.37 -5.62 -9.31
CA TYR A 259 -17.35 -5.40 -10.77
C TYR A 259 -16.95 -6.66 -11.53
N LEU A 260 -15.89 -7.34 -11.10
CA LEU A 260 -15.42 -8.58 -11.73
C LEU A 260 -16.47 -9.70 -11.67
N GLN A 261 -17.24 -9.78 -10.59
CA GLN A 261 -18.26 -10.81 -10.42
C GLN A 261 -19.51 -10.58 -11.27
N HIS A 262 -19.87 -9.33 -11.54
CA HIS A 262 -21.16 -9.00 -12.18
C HIS A 262 -21.06 -8.56 -13.64
N TYR A 263 -19.93 -7.98 -14.03
CA TYR A 263 -19.80 -7.35 -15.37
C TYR A 263 -18.66 -7.91 -16.21
N ALA A 264 -17.72 -8.61 -15.60
CA ALA A 264 -16.48 -8.96 -16.28
C ALA A 264 -16.50 -10.42 -16.77
N ASP A 265 -17.23 -10.71 -17.84
CA ASP A 265 -17.08 -11.97 -18.58
C ASP A 265 -15.77 -11.98 -19.41
N TYR A 266 -14.67 -11.51 -18.77
CA TYR A 266 -13.34 -11.49 -19.40
C TYR A 266 -12.88 -12.88 -19.85
N SER A 267 -13.41 -13.94 -19.22
CA SER A 267 -13.09 -15.30 -19.57
C SER A 267 -13.59 -15.71 -20.96
N VAL A 268 -14.73 -15.16 -21.38
CA VAL A 268 -15.35 -15.46 -22.68
C VAL A 268 -14.59 -14.76 -23.81
N ILE A 269 -14.12 -13.52 -23.59
CA ILE A 269 -13.49 -12.71 -24.64
C ILE A 269 -11.97 -12.93 -24.68
N TYR A 270 -11.30 -13.00 -23.51
CA TYR A 270 -9.85 -12.99 -23.39
C TYR A 270 -9.25 -14.28 -22.82
N GLY A 271 -10.07 -15.27 -22.44
CA GLY A 271 -9.60 -16.51 -21.82
C GLY A 271 -8.72 -16.25 -20.59
N SER A 272 -7.58 -16.93 -20.52
CA SER A 272 -6.60 -16.78 -19.42
C SER A 272 -5.97 -15.38 -19.33
N LEU A 273 -5.94 -14.61 -20.42
CA LEU A 273 -5.41 -13.25 -20.48
C LEU A 273 -6.29 -12.28 -19.67
N GLY A 274 -7.60 -12.56 -19.58
CA GLY A 274 -8.52 -11.73 -18.78
C GLY A 274 -8.14 -11.61 -17.32
N ALA A 275 -7.65 -12.70 -16.73
CA ALA A 275 -7.17 -12.67 -15.36
C ALA A 275 -5.91 -11.79 -15.17
N ALA A 276 -4.97 -11.85 -16.13
CA ALA A 276 -3.77 -11.01 -16.09
C ALA A 276 -4.11 -9.53 -16.21
N ILE A 277 -5.08 -9.20 -17.09
CA ILE A 277 -5.59 -7.82 -17.24
C ILE A 277 -6.27 -7.36 -15.95
N ALA A 278 -7.10 -8.19 -15.32
CA ALA A 278 -7.76 -7.86 -14.07
C ALA A 278 -6.75 -7.57 -12.95
N ILE A 279 -5.71 -8.41 -12.81
CA ILE A 279 -4.63 -8.18 -11.84
C ILE A 279 -3.89 -6.88 -12.15
N LEU A 280 -3.57 -6.60 -13.41
CA LEU A 280 -2.89 -5.36 -13.81
C LEU A 280 -3.70 -4.13 -13.42
N VAL A 281 -5.01 -4.13 -13.71
CA VAL A 281 -5.92 -3.04 -13.33
C VAL A 281 -6.01 -2.90 -11.81
N TRP A 282 -6.11 -4.00 -11.07
CA TRP A 282 -6.15 -3.99 -9.62
C TRP A 282 -4.86 -3.40 -9.01
N MET A 283 -3.68 -3.83 -9.49
CA MET A 283 -2.38 -3.29 -9.07
C MET A 283 -2.25 -1.79 -9.39
N TYR A 284 -2.78 -1.35 -10.54
CA TYR A 284 -2.86 0.06 -10.89
C TYR A 284 -3.71 0.86 -9.89
N LEU A 285 -4.90 0.36 -9.56
CA LEU A 285 -5.81 1.01 -8.63
C LEU A 285 -5.21 1.12 -7.22
N ILE A 286 -4.56 0.05 -6.72
CA ILE A 286 -3.86 0.07 -5.43
C ILE A 286 -2.76 1.13 -5.43
N SER A 287 -1.93 1.16 -6.48
CA SER A 287 -0.83 2.12 -6.58
C SER A 287 -1.36 3.55 -6.61
N LEU A 288 -2.45 3.80 -7.33
CA LEU A 288 -3.10 5.10 -7.39
C LEU A 288 -3.62 5.55 -6.02
N VAL A 289 -4.26 4.65 -5.28
CA VAL A 289 -4.77 4.93 -3.92
C VAL A 289 -3.64 5.29 -2.95
N ILE A 290 -2.52 4.56 -3.01
CA ILE A 290 -1.34 4.85 -2.19
C ILE A 290 -0.78 6.23 -2.54
N LEU A 291 -0.71 6.61 -3.81
CA LEU A 291 -0.23 7.92 -4.23
C LEU A 291 -1.18 9.05 -3.80
N ILE A 292 -2.50 8.85 -3.88
CA ILE A 292 -3.50 9.82 -3.37
C ILE A 292 -3.35 10.01 -1.85
N GLY A 293 -3.09 8.93 -1.10
CA GLY A 293 -2.82 9.02 0.34
C GLY A 293 -1.56 9.83 0.66
N ALA A 294 -0.52 9.72 -0.16
CA ALA A 294 0.69 10.54 -0.03
C ALA A 294 0.41 12.02 -0.32
N GLU A 295 -0.39 12.34 -1.34
CA GLU A 295 -0.84 13.70 -1.64
C GLU A 295 -1.65 14.29 -0.47
N PHE A 296 -2.52 13.50 0.11
CA PHE A 296 -3.28 13.91 1.28
C PHE A 296 -2.37 14.27 2.46
N ASN A 297 -1.35 13.46 2.74
CA ASN A 297 -0.34 13.76 3.75
C ASN A 297 0.45 15.03 3.40
N ALA A 298 0.88 15.19 2.14
CA ALA A 298 1.62 16.35 1.69
C ALA A 298 0.82 17.66 1.84
N MET A 299 -0.50 17.59 1.69
CA MET A 299 -1.39 18.74 1.92
C MET A 299 -1.55 19.09 3.40
N LEU A 300 -1.63 18.07 4.27
CA LEU A 300 -1.77 18.28 5.70
C LEU A 300 -0.45 18.74 6.34
N PHE A 301 0.69 18.22 5.84
CA PHE A 301 2.03 18.47 6.39
C PHE A 301 3.00 18.80 5.27
N PRO A 302 2.94 20.02 4.68
CA PRO A 302 3.84 20.43 3.61
C PRO A 302 5.29 20.50 4.09
N ARG A 303 6.21 19.96 3.28
CA ARG A 303 7.64 19.87 3.60
C ARG A 303 8.48 21.04 3.06
N SER A 304 7.92 21.88 2.21
CA SER A 304 8.63 22.98 1.53
C SER A 304 9.12 24.09 2.46
N THR A 305 8.53 24.24 3.65
CA THR A 305 8.84 25.31 4.58
C THR A 305 10.11 25.10 5.40
N LEU A 306 10.65 23.88 5.49
CA LEU A 306 11.85 23.57 6.30
C LEU A 306 13.17 23.80 5.57
N GLY A 307 13.14 24.01 4.25
CA GLY A 307 14.34 24.27 3.43
C GLY A 307 14.83 25.69 3.48
N SER A 308 13.97 26.67 3.78
CA SER A 308 14.31 28.09 3.81
C SER A 308 15.00 28.52 5.12
N GLU A 309 14.73 27.86 6.23
CA GLU A 309 15.35 28.23 7.51
C GLU A 309 16.81 27.79 7.63
N LEU A 310 17.20 26.71 6.98
CA LEU A 310 18.61 26.25 6.98
C LEU A 310 19.50 27.04 6.01
N GLY A 311 18.91 27.62 4.95
CA GLY A 311 19.63 28.48 4.00
C GLY A 311 19.99 29.85 4.57
N THR A 312 19.20 30.37 5.48
CA THR A 312 19.43 31.70 6.11
C THR A 312 20.41 31.67 7.26
N SER A 313 20.63 30.51 7.90
CA SER A 313 21.62 30.34 8.98
C SER A 313 23.04 30.22 8.42
N SER A 314 23.25 29.66 7.22
CA SER A 314 24.56 29.51 6.59
C SER A 314 25.07 30.78 5.90
N ALA A 315 24.21 31.77 5.67
CA ALA A 315 24.59 33.05 5.06
C ALA A 315 24.98 34.11 6.09
N LYS A 316 24.98 33.80 7.38
CA LYS A 316 25.32 34.72 8.51
C LYS A 316 26.55 34.27 9.31
N SER A 317 27.29 33.26 8.82
CA SER A 317 28.63 32.91 9.39
C SER A 317 29.77 33.29 8.34
#